data_546ec1a5783ab4fc163fd706b072f9cf
#
_entry.id   546ec1a5783ab4fc163fd706b072f9cf
#
_cell.length_a   1.000
_cell.length_b   1.000
_cell.length_c   1.000
_cell.angle_alpha   90.00
_cell.angle_beta   90.00
_cell.angle_gamma   90.00
#
_symmetry.space_group_name_H-M   'P 1'
#
loop_
_entity.id
_entity.type
_entity.pdbx_description
1 polymer ?
#
loop_
_entity_poly.entity_id
_entity_poly.type
_entity_poly.pdbx_seq_one_letter_code
_entity_poly.pdbx_strand_id
1 'polypeptide(L)'
;MTDTTAHKYPLLATPHVRLHGTVDDAMYDSFCNQLAACPKDGMLVVTITTLGGDPEVARAMGDDIRLIREFQGRDILFLGKVAVYSAGATFMSAFPVEHRFLTHGTRLLLHERQITKTINLNGPLRMVVASLQAALNEVETSVAIEEEGFRDLIKGSKVPFDELHEKAPSNWYIEAEEARSLGLVLDII
;
A
#
# COMPACT_ATOMS: atom_id res chain seq x y z
N MET A 1 16.34 -21.58 18.50
CA MET A 1 15.31 -20.66 19.03
C MET A 1 14.06 -20.96 18.25
N THR A 2 13.08 -21.60 18.87
CA THR A 2 11.82 -22.00 18.21
C THR A 2 11.05 -20.75 17.84
N ASP A 3 10.71 -20.65 16.58
CA ASP A 3 10.01 -19.54 15.95
C ASP A 3 8.68 -19.23 16.66
N THR A 4 8.72 -18.17 17.48
CA THR A 4 7.57 -17.72 18.29
C THR A 4 6.46 -17.17 17.41
N THR A 5 6.76 -16.66 16.20
CA THR A 5 5.81 -16.03 15.28
C THR A 5 4.93 -17.05 14.59
N ALA A 6 5.50 -18.19 14.17
CA ALA A 6 4.73 -19.27 13.54
C ALA A 6 3.64 -19.83 14.48
N HIS A 7 3.93 -19.92 15.79
CA HIS A 7 2.94 -20.33 16.77
C HIS A 7 1.89 -19.26 17.07
N LYS A 8 2.25 -17.98 16.98
CA LYS A 8 1.35 -16.86 17.28
C LYS A 8 0.38 -16.57 16.13
N TYR A 9 0.82 -16.76 14.88
CA TYR A 9 0.05 -16.43 13.69
C TYR A 9 -0.02 -17.58 12.68
N PRO A 10 -0.61 -18.74 13.04
CA PRO A 10 -0.62 -19.92 12.17
C PRO A 10 -1.40 -19.69 10.86
N LEU A 11 -2.32 -18.73 10.83
CA LEU A 11 -3.10 -18.38 9.64
C LEU A 11 -2.25 -17.74 8.51
N LEU A 12 -1.03 -17.25 8.80
CA LEU A 12 -0.11 -16.76 7.75
C LEU A 12 0.22 -17.85 6.71
N ALA A 13 0.17 -19.12 7.10
CA ALA A 13 0.35 -20.24 6.17
C ALA A 13 -0.86 -20.49 5.24
N THR A 14 -2.05 -20.00 5.63
CA THR A 14 -3.31 -20.23 4.90
C THR A 14 -4.06 -18.91 4.66
N PRO A 15 -3.52 -17.97 3.87
CA PRO A 15 -4.19 -16.69 3.61
C PRO A 15 -5.57 -16.87 3.00
N HIS A 16 -6.51 -16.05 3.49
CA HIS A 16 -7.90 -16.03 3.04
C HIS A 16 -8.06 -15.29 1.71
N VAL A 17 -7.33 -14.19 1.55
CA VAL A 17 -7.31 -13.38 0.32
C VAL A 17 -5.92 -13.45 -0.29
N ARG A 18 -5.85 -13.74 -1.58
CA ARG A 18 -4.60 -13.87 -2.34
C ARG A 18 -4.62 -12.96 -3.54
N LEU A 19 -3.72 -11.97 -3.55
CA LEU A 19 -3.60 -10.96 -4.59
C LEU A 19 -2.26 -11.13 -5.30
N HIS A 20 -2.28 -11.09 -6.63
CA HIS A 20 -1.09 -11.21 -7.45
C HIS A 20 -1.24 -10.44 -8.75
N GLY A 21 -0.21 -9.73 -9.16
CA GLY A 21 -0.17 -9.00 -10.43
C GLY A 21 -0.28 -7.49 -10.24
N THR A 22 -0.82 -6.80 -11.24
CA THR A 22 -0.99 -5.34 -11.25
C THR A 22 -2.13 -4.95 -10.31
N VAL A 23 -1.94 -3.88 -9.57
CA VAL A 23 -3.02 -3.25 -8.79
C VAL A 23 -3.88 -2.46 -9.76
N ASP A 24 -5.05 -2.98 -10.06
CA ASP A 24 -6.03 -2.44 -11.02
C ASP A 24 -7.46 -2.85 -10.62
N ASP A 25 -8.45 -2.44 -11.41
CA ASP A 25 -9.86 -2.77 -11.18
C ASP A 25 -10.09 -4.30 -11.10
N ALA A 26 -9.38 -5.10 -11.90
CA ALA A 26 -9.52 -6.56 -11.87
C ALA A 26 -9.00 -7.14 -10.54
N MET A 27 -7.92 -6.59 -9.99
CA MET A 27 -7.45 -6.97 -8.65
C MET A 27 -8.46 -6.53 -7.58
N TYR A 28 -9.07 -5.36 -7.70
CA TYR A 28 -10.09 -4.88 -6.76
C TYR A 28 -11.32 -5.79 -6.77
N ASP A 29 -11.83 -6.14 -7.93
CA ASP A 29 -12.96 -7.09 -8.07
C ASP A 29 -12.61 -8.45 -7.44
N SER A 30 -11.42 -8.97 -7.70
CA SER A 30 -10.93 -10.23 -7.10
C SER A 30 -10.85 -10.12 -5.57
N PHE A 31 -10.33 -9.00 -5.06
CA PHE A 31 -10.24 -8.71 -3.63
C PHE A 31 -11.61 -8.71 -2.96
N CYS A 32 -12.59 -7.97 -3.51
CA CYS A 32 -13.95 -7.90 -3.01
C CYS A 32 -14.63 -9.27 -3.00
N ASN A 33 -14.50 -10.03 -4.10
CA ASN A 33 -15.08 -11.38 -4.21
C ASN A 33 -14.48 -12.34 -3.19
N GLN A 34 -13.17 -12.30 -2.97
CA GLN A 34 -12.50 -13.14 -1.98
C GLN A 34 -12.90 -12.73 -0.55
N LEU A 35 -12.98 -11.43 -0.24
CA LEU A 35 -13.46 -10.94 1.06
C LEU A 35 -14.87 -11.40 1.35
N ALA A 36 -15.79 -11.32 0.37
CA ALA A 36 -17.17 -11.77 0.52
C ALA A 36 -17.29 -13.28 0.81
N ALA A 37 -16.31 -14.07 0.36
CA ALA A 37 -16.24 -15.52 0.60
C ALA A 37 -15.53 -15.89 1.92
N CYS A 38 -14.92 -14.92 2.60
CA CYS A 38 -14.22 -15.17 3.87
C CYS A 38 -15.21 -15.53 5.00
N PRO A 39 -14.75 -16.27 6.03
CA PRO A 39 -15.52 -16.43 7.27
C PRO A 39 -15.95 -15.07 7.82
N LYS A 40 -17.15 -15.00 8.39
CA LYS A 40 -17.70 -13.73 8.95
C LYS A 40 -16.99 -13.29 10.23
N ASP A 41 -16.41 -14.24 10.96
CA ASP A 41 -15.78 -14.00 12.25
C ASP A 41 -14.32 -14.45 12.24
N GLY A 42 -13.54 -13.96 13.21
CA GLY A 42 -12.15 -14.29 13.42
C GLY A 42 -11.18 -13.44 12.57
N MET A 43 -9.90 -13.72 12.76
CA MET A 43 -8.80 -13.03 12.09
C MET A 43 -8.73 -13.42 10.61
N LEU A 44 -8.46 -12.44 9.75
CA LEU A 44 -8.21 -12.66 8.32
C LEU A 44 -6.72 -12.49 8.00
N VAL A 45 -6.31 -13.08 6.89
CA VAL A 45 -4.98 -12.86 6.30
C VAL A 45 -5.14 -12.50 4.84
N VAL A 46 -4.57 -11.38 4.44
CA VAL A 46 -4.46 -10.92 3.05
C VAL A 46 -3.00 -11.03 2.63
N THR A 47 -2.73 -11.74 1.54
CA THR A 47 -1.39 -11.79 0.96
C THR A 47 -1.36 -11.09 -0.39
N ILE A 48 -0.26 -10.41 -0.67
CA ILE A 48 -0.05 -9.72 -1.95
C ILE A 48 1.36 -9.95 -2.49
N THR A 49 1.44 -10.05 -3.83
CA THR A 49 2.68 -9.93 -4.61
C THR A 49 2.38 -9.01 -5.78
N THR A 50 2.99 -7.84 -5.82
CA THR A 50 2.74 -6.85 -6.88
C THR A 50 3.96 -5.97 -7.17
N LEU A 51 4.13 -5.62 -8.43
CA LEU A 51 5.09 -4.60 -8.86
C LEU A 51 4.49 -3.18 -8.84
N GLY A 52 3.22 -3.04 -8.41
CA GLY A 52 2.52 -1.77 -8.34
C GLY A 52 1.32 -1.71 -9.29
N GLY A 53 0.88 -0.51 -9.59
CA GLY A 53 -0.27 -0.22 -10.45
C GLY A 53 -0.96 1.06 -10.00
N ASP A 54 -2.28 1.08 -10.02
CA ASP A 54 -3.09 2.24 -9.67
C ASP A 54 -3.10 2.48 -8.15
N PRO A 55 -2.58 3.61 -7.67
CA PRO A 55 -2.58 3.93 -6.24
C PRO A 55 -3.98 4.25 -5.69
N GLU A 56 -4.93 4.70 -6.51
CA GLU A 56 -6.30 4.95 -6.05
C GLU A 56 -7.05 3.64 -5.81
N VAL A 57 -6.82 2.63 -6.66
CA VAL A 57 -7.33 1.27 -6.42
C VAL A 57 -6.73 0.71 -5.12
N ALA A 58 -5.42 0.89 -4.89
CA ALA A 58 -4.78 0.46 -3.64
C ALA A 58 -5.38 1.14 -2.40
N ARG A 59 -5.70 2.44 -2.51
CA ARG A 59 -6.37 3.20 -1.43
C ARG A 59 -7.78 2.68 -1.17
N ALA A 60 -8.57 2.42 -2.23
CA ALA A 60 -9.91 1.85 -2.10
C ALA A 60 -9.88 0.50 -1.38
N MET A 61 -8.97 -0.41 -1.79
CA MET A 61 -8.74 -1.67 -1.08
C MET A 61 -8.34 -1.45 0.39
N GLY A 62 -7.52 -0.43 0.64
CA GLY A 62 -7.09 -0.05 1.99
C GLY A 62 -8.24 0.45 2.85
N ASP A 63 -9.16 1.23 2.29
CA ASP A 63 -10.34 1.71 2.98
C ASP A 63 -11.28 0.57 3.37
N ASP A 64 -11.48 -0.43 2.49
CA ASP A 64 -12.24 -1.64 2.83
C ASP A 64 -11.62 -2.37 4.03
N ILE A 65 -10.30 -2.50 4.10
CA ILE A 65 -9.60 -3.08 5.25
C ILE A 65 -9.83 -2.26 6.52
N ARG A 66 -9.74 -0.91 6.45
CA ARG A 66 -9.98 -0.04 7.60
C ARG A 66 -11.41 -0.15 8.09
N LEU A 67 -12.40 -0.13 7.18
CA LEU A 67 -13.81 -0.27 7.51
C LEU A 67 -14.12 -1.61 8.22
N ILE A 68 -13.58 -2.71 7.73
CA ILE A 68 -13.73 -4.02 8.38
C ILE A 68 -13.14 -4.01 9.79
N ARG A 69 -11.95 -3.42 9.96
CA ARG A 69 -11.30 -3.33 11.27
C ARG A 69 -12.05 -2.43 12.24
N GLU A 70 -12.50 -1.25 11.79
CA GLU A 70 -13.11 -0.23 12.65
C GLU A 70 -14.56 -0.58 13.00
N PHE A 71 -15.34 -1.06 12.05
CA PHE A 71 -16.78 -1.28 12.25
C PHE A 71 -17.16 -2.73 12.59
N GLN A 72 -16.31 -3.69 12.21
CA GLN A 72 -16.53 -5.10 12.56
C GLN A 72 -15.60 -5.59 13.68
N GLY A 73 -14.61 -4.77 14.09
CA GLY A 73 -13.67 -5.14 15.15
C GLY A 73 -12.79 -6.34 14.79
N ARG A 74 -12.52 -6.58 13.50
CA ARG A 74 -11.77 -7.76 13.03
C ARG A 74 -10.29 -7.44 12.82
N ASP A 75 -9.44 -8.32 13.33
CA ASP A 75 -8.02 -8.26 13.01
C ASP A 75 -7.76 -8.82 11.60
N ILE A 76 -7.00 -8.06 10.81
CA ILE A 76 -6.59 -8.47 9.47
C ILE A 76 -5.07 -8.36 9.38
N LEU A 77 -4.41 -9.47 9.04
CA LEU A 77 -2.97 -9.52 8.83
C LEU A 77 -2.64 -9.31 7.36
N PHE A 78 -1.60 -8.56 7.12
CA PHE A 78 -0.97 -8.37 5.81
C PHE A 78 0.25 -9.28 5.70
N LEU A 79 0.36 -10.00 4.58
CA LEU A 79 1.53 -10.79 4.24
C LEU A 79 2.04 -10.42 2.83
N GLY A 80 3.10 -9.64 2.77
CA GLY A 80 3.80 -9.34 1.53
C GLY A 80 4.74 -10.46 1.13
N LYS A 81 4.75 -10.85 -0.17
CA LYS A 81 5.64 -11.88 -0.69
C LYS A 81 6.33 -11.40 -1.96
N VAL A 82 7.61 -11.70 -2.08
CA VAL A 82 8.46 -11.43 -3.25
C VAL A 82 8.62 -9.92 -3.50
N ALA A 83 7.55 -9.23 -3.87
CA ALA A 83 7.54 -7.80 -4.19
C ALA A 83 6.26 -7.13 -3.66
N VAL A 84 6.42 -6.00 -2.96
CA VAL A 84 5.33 -5.12 -2.50
C VAL A 84 5.72 -3.71 -2.92
N TYR A 85 5.54 -3.40 -4.21
CA TYR A 85 6.05 -2.19 -4.80
C TYR A 85 4.95 -1.15 -5.01
N SER A 86 5.30 0.13 -4.85
CA SER A 86 4.47 1.26 -5.25
C SER A 86 3.05 1.19 -4.66
N ALA A 87 2.00 1.03 -5.48
CA ALA A 87 0.62 0.83 -5.03
C ALA A 87 0.46 -0.34 -4.03
N GLY A 88 1.32 -1.36 -4.09
CA GLY A 88 1.35 -2.42 -3.09
C GLY A 88 1.76 -1.92 -1.69
N ALA A 89 2.73 -1.00 -1.62
CA ALA A 89 3.11 -0.35 -0.36
C ALA A 89 2.00 0.59 0.14
N THR A 90 1.30 1.26 -0.76
CA THR A 90 0.10 2.06 -0.44
C THR A 90 -0.98 1.16 0.18
N PHE A 91 -1.27 0.00 -0.38
CA PHE A 91 -2.21 -0.95 0.22
C PHE A 91 -1.73 -1.45 1.59
N MET A 92 -0.42 -1.78 1.73
CA MET A 92 0.15 -2.20 3.01
C MET A 92 -0.05 -1.14 4.11
N SER A 93 -0.05 0.16 3.78
CA SER A 93 -0.20 1.24 4.75
C SER A 93 -1.53 1.20 5.51
N ALA A 94 -2.58 0.58 4.96
CA ALA A 94 -3.88 0.44 5.60
C ALA A 94 -3.88 -0.53 6.81
N PHE A 95 -2.83 -1.33 6.95
CA PHE A 95 -2.68 -2.24 8.08
C PHE A 95 -1.77 -1.60 9.15
N PRO A 96 -2.04 -1.78 10.44
CA PRO A 96 -1.11 -1.34 11.49
C PRO A 96 0.19 -2.14 11.41
N VAL A 97 1.30 -1.55 11.85
CA VAL A 97 2.64 -2.18 11.77
C VAL A 97 2.67 -3.57 12.41
N GLU A 98 1.98 -3.72 13.54
CA GLU A 98 1.87 -4.99 14.28
C GLU A 98 1.12 -6.10 13.53
N HIS A 99 0.48 -5.77 12.40
CA HIS A 99 -0.21 -6.71 11.53
C HIS A 99 0.47 -6.90 10.18
N ARG A 100 1.64 -6.29 9.94
CA ARG A 100 2.38 -6.38 8.67
C ARG A 100 3.48 -7.43 8.77
N PHE A 101 3.49 -8.36 7.84
CA PHE A 101 4.50 -9.42 7.72
C PHE A 101 5.04 -9.48 6.29
N LEU A 102 6.30 -9.89 6.16
CA LEU A 102 6.93 -10.16 4.86
C LEU A 102 7.50 -11.58 4.87
N THR A 103 7.57 -12.23 3.71
CA THR A 103 8.39 -13.44 3.57
C THR A 103 9.85 -13.07 3.37
N HIS A 104 10.77 -14.00 3.71
CA HIS A 104 12.19 -13.84 3.40
C HIS A 104 12.40 -13.48 1.93
N GLY A 105 13.31 -12.54 1.67
CA GLY A 105 13.64 -12.07 0.32
C GLY A 105 12.60 -11.15 -0.32
N THR A 106 11.52 -10.78 0.38
CA THR A 106 10.58 -9.77 -0.09
C THR A 106 11.25 -8.40 -0.09
N ARG A 107 10.92 -7.61 -1.10
CA ARG A 107 11.33 -6.20 -1.19
C ARG A 107 10.11 -5.30 -1.19
N LEU A 108 10.25 -4.15 -0.54
CA LEU A 108 9.36 -3.02 -0.72
C LEU A 108 9.99 -2.05 -1.73
N LEU A 109 9.16 -1.33 -2.47
CA LEU A 109 9.60 -0.18 -3.26
C LEU A 109 8.71 1.01 -2.91
N LEU A 110 9.34 2.06 -2.43
CA LEU A 110 8.73 3.36 -2.17
C LEU A 110 9.26 4.36 -3.20
N HIS A 111 8.35 5.03 -3.90
CA HIS A 111 8.70 6.04 -4.89
C HIS A 111 7.56 7.05 -5.02
N GLU A 112 7.87 8.21 -5.61
CA GLU A 112 6.89 9.25 -5.90
C GLU A 112 5.84 8.79 -6.92
N ARG A 113 4.64 9.35 -6.84
CA ARG A 113 3.61 9.19 -7.86
C ARG A 113 4.10 9.76 -9.19
N GLN A 114 3.73 9.10 -10.26
CA GLN A 114 4.06 9.55 -11.60
C GLN A 114 2.80 9.95 -12.35
N ILE A 115 2.86 11.07 -13.04
CA ILE A 115 1.82 11.51 -13.96
C ILE A 115 2.39 11.68 -15.36
N THR A 116 1.66 11.20 -16.36
CA THR A 116 1.93 11.53 -17.77
C THR A 116 0.73 12.25 -18.31
N LYS A 117 0.90 13.54 -18.66
CA LYS A 117 -0.19 14.38 -19.14
C LYS A 117 0.27 15.28 -20.28
N THR A 118 -0.47 15.30 -21.38
CA THR A 118 -0.28 16.27 -22.47
C THR A 118 -1.34 17.35 -22.37
N ILE A 119 -0.93 18.62 -22.32
CA ILE A 119 -1.84 19.76 -22.26
C ILE A 119 -1.84 20.45 -23.61
N ASN A 120 -2.97 20.41 -24.30
CA ASN A 120 -3.17 21.12 -25.55
C ASN A 120 -3.82 22.48 -25.29
N LEU A 121 -3.08 23.55 -25.57
CA LEU A 121 -3.54 24.91 -25.34
C LEU A 121 -4.08 25.48 -26.66
N ASN A 122 -5.42 25.59 -26.76
CA ASN A 122 -6.09 26.16 -27.90
C ASN A 122 -7.33 26.95 -27.46
N GLY A 123 -7.50 28.17 -27.99
CA GLY A 123 -8.65 29.03 -27.72
C GLY A 123 -8.27 30.38 -27.10
N PRO A 124 -9.25 31.12 -26.58
CA PRO A 124 -9.02 32.42 -25.94
C PRO A 124 -8.06 32.35 -24.77
N LEU A 125 -7.14 33.31 -24.63
CA LEU A 125 -6.09 33.29 -23.61
C LEU A 125 -6.60 33.07 -22.18
N ARG A 126 -7.77 33.60 -21.83
CA ARG A 126 -8.37 33.39 -20.49
C ARG A 126 -8.75 31.93 -20.24
N MET A 127 -9.20 31.21 -21.27
CA MET A 127 -9.52 29.79 -21.17
C MET A 127 -8.24 28.95 -21.03
N VAL A 128 -7.18 29.34 -21.75
CA VAL A 128 -5.85 28.71 -21.63
C VAL A 128 -5.31 28.82 -20.22
N VAL A 129 -5.41 29.99 -19.58
CA VAL A 129 -5.00 30.20 -18.18
C VAL A 129 -5.79 29.28 -17.24
N ALA A 130 -7.11 29.18 -17.42
CA ALA A 130 -7.94 28.30 -16.59
C ALA A 130 -7.56 26.82 -16.74
N SER A 131 -7.22 26.37 -17.96
CA SER A 131 -6.79 24.99 -18.22
C SER A 131 -5.44 24.67 -17.54
N LEU A 132 -4.49 25.62 -17.58
CA LEU A 132 -3.22 25.47 -16.90
C LEU A 132 -3.39 25.44 -15.36
N GLN A 133 -4.26 26.30 -14.82
CA GLN A 133 -4.56 26.30 -13.40
C GLN A 133 -5.21 24.99 -12.94
N ALA A 134 -6.13 24.44 -13.72
CA ALA A 134 -6.74 23.14 -13.43
C ALA A 134 -5.70 22.02 -13.43
N ALA A 135 -4.76 22.01 -14.38
CA ALA A 135 -3.68 21.03 -14.41
C ALA A 135 -2.71 21.17 -13.23
N LEU A 136 -2.40 22.38 -12.82
CA LEU A 136 -1.57 22.65 -11.63
C LEU A 136 -2.26 22.13 -10.36
N ASN A 137 -3.53 22.46 -10.17
CA ASN A 137 -4.30 21.99 -9.00
C ASN A 137 -4.36 20.46 -8.93
N GLU A 138 -4.44 19.76 -10.08
CA GLU A 138 -4.41 18.30 -10.14
C GLU A 138 -3.07 17.75 -9.63
N VAL A 139 -1.95 18.35 -10.07
CA VAL A 139 -0.61 17.96 -9.61
C VAL A 139 -0.44 18.22 -8.11
N GLU A 140 -0.79 19.42 -7.64
CA GLU A 140 -0.71 19.78 -6.22
C GLU A 140 -1.55 18.85 -5.34
N THR A 141 -2.76 18.51 -5.79
CA THR A 141 -3.62 17.53 -5.09
C THR A 141 -2.97 16.15 -5.05
N SER A 142 -2.37 15.71 -6.17
CA SER A 142 -1.69 14.41 -6.25
C SER A 142 -0.47 14.34 -5.31
N VAL A 143 0.29 15.42 -5.19
CA VAL A 143 1.40 15.54 -4.24
C VAL A 143 0.90 15.46 -2.80
N ALA A 144 -0.17 16.18 -2.45
CA ALA A 144 -0.75 16.13 -1.11
C ALA A 144 -1.21 14.72 -0.73
N ILE A 145 -1.88 14.02 -1.66
CA ILE A 145 -2.30 12.62 -1.45
C ILE A 145 -1.10 11.68 -1.28
N GLU A 146 -0.02 11.90 -2.04
CA GLU A 146 1.22 11.12 -1.90
C GLU A 146 1.82 11.29 -0.50
N GLU A 147 1.95 12.54 -0.05
CA GLU A 147 2.48 12.83 1.28
C GLU A 147 1.64 12.21 2.41
N GLU A 148 0.29 12.24 2.29
CA GLU A 148 -0.59 11.55 3.22
C GLU A 148 -0.32 10.04 3.23
N GLY A 149 -0.21 9.42 2.05
CA GLY A 149 0.10 8.02 1.91
C GLY A 149 1.46 7.64 2.51
N PHE A 150 2.46 8.50 2.35
CA PHE A 150 3.78 8.32 2.96
C PHE A 150 3.71 8.38 4.49
N ARG A 151 2.98 9.35 5.05
CA ARG A 151 2.77 9.45 6.51
C ARG A 151 2.04 8.23 7.07
N ASP A 152 1.03 7.73 6.36
CA ASP A 152 0.30 6.51 6.77
C ASP A 152 1.21 5.27 6.74
N LEU A 153 2.06 5.15 5.73
CA LEU A 153 2.98 4.03 5.58
C LEU A 153 3.98 3.93 6.73
N ILE A 154 4.59 5.07 7.10
CA ILE A 154 5.64 5.14 8.14
C ILE A 154 5.07 5.28 9.55
N LYS A 155 3.76 5.46 9.70
CA LYS A 155 3.11 5.61 11.00
C LYS A 155 3.43 4.41 11.92
N GLY A 156 4.03 4.70 13.06
CA GLY A 156 4.47 3.68 14.01
C GLY A 156 5.83 3.04 13.70
N SER A 157 6.50 3.45 12.61
CA SER A 157 7.85 3.02 12.27
C SER A 157 8.91 3.96 12.86
N LYS A 158 10.19 3.65 12.60
CA LYS A 158 11.34 4.49 12.96
C LYS A 158 11.77 5.42 11.82
N VAL A 159 11.09 5.36 10.67
CA VAL A 159 11.43 6.14 9.48
C VAL A 159 10.91 7.57 9.64
N PRO A 160 11.80 8.59 9.62
CA PRO A 160 11.37 9.98 9.57
C PRO A 160 10.76 10.29 8.20
N PHE A 161 9.76 11.19 8.17
CA PHE A 161 9.14 11.61 6.91
C PHE A 161 10.15 12.20 5.93
N ASP A 162 11.09 13.02 6.42
CA ASP A 162 12.11 13.66 5.58
C ASP A 162 13.02 12.64 4.89
N GLU A 163 13.38 11.54 5.56
CA GLU A 163 14.17 10.46 4.97
C GLU A 163 13.42 9.77 3.81
N LEU A 164 12.14 9.49 4.01
CA LEU A 164 11.32 8.90 2.95
C LEU A 164 11.19 9.85 1.77
N HIS A 165 10.90 11.13 2.05
CA HIS A 165 10.75 12.18 1.04
C HIS A 165 12.06 12.42 0.25
N GLU A 166 13.23 12.26 0.87
CA GLU A 166 14.53 12.35 0.20
C GLU A 166 14.82 11.14 -0.71
N LYS A 167 14.43 9.94 -0.27
CA LYS A 167 14.76 8.69 -0.96
C LYS A 167 13.75 8.30 -2.06
N ALA A 168 12.47 8.65 -1.90
CA ALA A 168 11.40 8.27 -2.82
C ALA A 168 11.66 8.69 -4.29
N PRO A 169 12.19 9.91 -4.59
CA PRO A 169 12.49 10.29 -5.98
C PRO A 169 13.47 9.37 -6.69
N SER A 170 14.33 8.68 -5.95
CA SER A 170 15.35 7.76 -6.46
C SER A 170 14.96 6.29 -6.41
N ASN A 171 13.66 5.97 -6.17
CA ASN A 171 13.18 4.60 -6.01
C ASN A 171 13.83 3.90 -4.81
N TRP A 172 13.30 4.09 -3.63
CA TRP A 172 13.83 3.46 -2.42
C TRP A 172 13.38 2.00 -2.30
N TYR A 173 14.28 1.09 -2.64
CA TYR A 173 14.10 -0.34 -2.42
C TYR A 173 14.55 -0.72 -1.01
N ILE A 174 13.71 -1.44 -0.29
CA ILE A 174 13.93 -1.85 1.11
C ILE A 174 13.80 -3.38 1.17
N GLU A 175 14.87 -4.04 1.60
CA GLU A 175 14.85 -5.50 1.83
C GLU A 175 14.01 -5.82 3.08
N ALA A 176 13.48 -7.05 3.16
CA ALA A 176 12.60 -7.45 4.27
C ALA A 176 13.24 -7.22 5.64
N GLU A 177 14.51 -7.59 5.83
CA GLU A 177 15.25 -7.40 7.07
C GLU A 177 15.41 -5.93 7.45
N GLU A 178 15.65 -5.08 6.46
CA GLU A 178 15.70 -3.63 6.64
C GLU A 178 14.31 -3.09 7.01
N ALA A 179 13.25 -3.51 6.32
CA ALA A 179 11.88 -3.10 6.62
C ALA A 179 11.48 -3.43 8.06
N ARG A 180 11.88 -4.62 8.57
CA ARG A 180 11.69 -4.98 9.98
C ARG A 180 12.53 -4.11 10.92
N SER A 181 13.78 -3.86 10.62
CA SER A 181 14.65 -3.03 11.44
C SER A 181 14.18 -1.58 11.55
N LEU A 182 13.62 -1.06 10.47
CA LEU A 182 12.98 0.26 10.37
C LEU A 182 11.59 0.30 11.04
N GLY A 183 11.02 -0.85 11.40
CA GLY A 183 9.70 -0.94 11.99
C GLY A 183 8.56 -0.69 11.01
N LEU A 184 8.77 -0.88 9.72
CA LEU A 184 7.73 -0.80 8.69
C LEU A 184 6.83 -2.04 8.69
N VAL A 185 7.36 -3.16 9.18
CA VAL A 185 6.65 -4.43 9.38
C VAL A 185 7.01 -5.03 10.73
N LEU A 186 6.14 -5.88 11.26
CA LEU A 186 6.34 -6.53 12.55
C LEU A 186 7.45 -7.59 12.46
N ASP A 187 7.36 -8.49 11.46
CA ASP A 187 8.27 -9.63 11.38
C ASP A 187 8.39 -10.19 9.96
N ILE A 188 9.38 -11.06 9.79
CA ILE A 188 9.67 -11.79 8.56
C ILE A 188 9.45 -13.28 8.83
N ILE A 189 8.81 -13.97 7.91
CA ILE A 189 8.46 -15.38 8.04
C ILE A 189 8.98 -16.19 6.86
#